data_82600ce7634d2da87824030c8764769f
#
_entry.id   82600ce7634d2da87824030c8764769f
#
_cell.length_a   1.000
_cell.length_b   1.000
_cell.length_c   1.000
_cell.angle_alpha   90.00
_cell.angle_beta   90.00
_cell.angle_gamma   90.00
#
_symmetry.space_group_name_H-M   'P 1'
#
loop_
_entity.id
_entity.type
_entity.pdbx_description
1 polymer ?
#
loop_
_entity_poly.entity_id
_entity_poly.type
_entity_poly.pdbx_seq_one_letter_code
_entity_poly.pdbx_strand_id
1 'polypeptide(L)'
;MTSSEAASPGATGRPLTDFEQVLLGVIASEPRSGYGLKKMFGSSPASVYQPSPGALYPALRRLAGSGLLRAEEQVSSGRRAQRMYQVTEAGLAVHLEWLRKPVVPETVGAELGQHLMRFSLMEKYLERGEVIAFLGDLGRALDGFVRGMEEFIAARPEIMRGHALLALEHGIAIHRASREWVGTAMAALSPMPGETSPVPGG
;
A
#
# COMPACT_ATOMS: atom_id res chain seq x y z
N MET A 1 -0.77 -12.48 45.22
CA MET A 1 -0.08 -11.58 44.29
C MET A 1 0.21 -12.39 43.03
N THR A 2 -0.71 -12.42 42.09
CA THR A 2 -0.56 -13.14 40.82
C THR A 2 -0.53 -12.09 39.73
N SER A 3 0.69 -11.83 39.23
CA SER A 3 0.91 -10.95 38.05
C SER A 3 0.32 -11.62 36.84
N SER A 4 -0.73 -11.02 36.29
CA SER A 4 -1.29 -11.37 35.01
C SER A 4 -0.34 -10.80 33.91
N GLU A 5 0.46 -11.69 33.36
CA GLU A 5 1.29 -11.43 32.21
C GLU A 5 0.39 -11.36 30.99
N ALA A 6 0.14 -10.13 30.52
CA ALA A 6 -0.59 -9.89 29.28
C ALA A 6 0.24 -10.40 28.10
N ALA A 7 -0.15 -11.54 27.56
CA ALA A 7 0.43 -12.09 26.35
C ALA A 7 0.22 -11.09 25.18
N SER A 8 1.31 -10.57 24.64
CA SER A 8 1.31 -9.79 23.39
C SER A 8 0.80 -10.65 22.26
N PRO A 9 -0.28 -10.25 21.53
CA PRO A 9 -0.78 -11.03 20.41
C PRO A 9 0.08 -10.78 19.17
N GLY A 10 0.64 -11.85 18.59
CA GLY A 10 1.00 -11.87 17.20
C GLY A 10 2.48 -11.92 16.84
N ALA A 11 3.16 -12.96 17.28
CA ALA A 11 4.42 -13.35 16.65
C ALA A 11 4.23 -14.64 15.84
N THR A 12 3.57 -14.56 14.68
CA THR A 12 3.78 -15.55 13.64
C THR A 12 5.01 -15.13 12.87
N GLY A 13 6.06 -15.93 12.92
CA GLY A 13 7.46 -15.66 12.58
C GLY A 13 7.81 -15.22 11.15
N ARG A 14 6.92 -14.56 10.40
CA ARG A 14 7.19 -14.03 9.06
C ARG A 14 6.50 -12.68 8.87
N PRO A 15 7.21 -11.65 8.33
CA PRO A 15 6.60 -10.40 7.94
C PRO A 15 5.45 -10.62 6.95
N LEU A 16 4.42 -9.78 7.02
CA LEU A 16 3.35 -9.80 6.03
C LEU A 16 3.89 -9.36 4.67
N THR A 17 3.43 -10.03 3.62
CA THR A 17 3.68 -9.57 2.25
C THR A 17 2.89 -8.32 1.95
N ASP A 18 3.32 -7.54 0.93
CA ASP A 18 2.59 -6.36 0.49
C ASP A 18 1.15 -6.69 0.10
N PHE A 19 0.94 -7.84 -0.53
CA PHE A 19 -0.41 -8.30 -0.86
C PHE A 19 -1.27 -8.54 0.40
N GLU A 20 -0.71 -9.10 1.45
CA GLU A 20 -1.40 -9.28 2.74
C GLU A 20 -1.72 -7.93 3.40
N GLN A 21 -0.83 -6.95 3.31
CA GLN A 21 -1.06 -5.57 3.78
C GLN A 21 -2.18 -4.88 2.99
N VAL A 22 -2.18 -5.02 1.66
CA VAL A 22 -3.25 -4.50 0.79
C VAL A 22 -4.58 -5.15 1.14
N LEU A 23 -4.62 -6.47 1.37
CA LEU A 23 -5.83 -7.16 1.80
C LEU A 23 -6.37 -6.62 3.13
N LEU A 24 -5.49 -6.38 4.11
CA LEU A 24 -5.90 -5.77 5.39
C LEU A 24 -6.55 -4.41 5.15
N GLY A 25 -5.94 -3.52 4.37
CA GLY A 25 -6.46 -2.19 4.08
C GLY A 25 -7.81 -2.21 3.34
N VAL A 26 -7.94 -3.07 2.34
CA VAL A 26 -9.20 -3.23 1.59
C VAL A 26 -10.32 -3.76 2.48
N ILE A 27 -10.03 -4.76 3.34
CA ILE A 27 -11.02 -5.35 4.26
C ILE A 27 -11.32 -4.39 5.42
N ALA A 28 -10.35 -3.60 5.85
CA ALA A 28 -10.54 -2.58 6.87
C ALA A 28 -11.49 -1.46 6.39
N SER A 29 -11.47 -1.15 5.10
CA SER A 29 -12.38 -0.18 4.51
C SER A 29 -13.83 -0.67 4.49
N GLU A 30 -14.05 -1.96 4.22
CA GLU A 30 -15.36 -2.60 4.19
C GLU A 30 -15.21 -4.13 4.31
N PRO A 31 -16.00 -4.80 5.17
CA PRO A 31 -16.02 -6.26 5.24
C PRO A 31 -16.35 -6.90 3.89
N ARG A 32 -15.58 -7.92 3.48
CA ARG A 32 -15.73 -8.54 2.16
C ARG A 32 -15.61 -10.05 2.19
N SER A 33 -16.33 -10.70 1.28
CA SER A 33 -16.12 -12.13 1.04
C SER A 33 -14.90 -12.35 0.13
N GLY A 34 -14.31 -13.55 0.19
CA GLY A 34 -13.23 -13.92 -0.72
C GLY A 34 -13.62 -13.82 -2.20
N TYR A 35 -14.90 -14.10 -2.53
CA TYR A 35 -15.43 -13.90 -3.89
C TYR A 35 -15.52 -12.40 -4.25
N GLY A 36 -15.99 -11.56 -3.33
CA GLY A 36 -16.05 -10.10 -3.54
C GLY A 36 -14.65 -9.51 -3.78
N LEU A 37 -13.66 -9.94 -3.00
CA LEU A 37 -12.26 -9.53 -3.20
C LEU A 37 -11.72 -9.98 -4.57
N LYS A 38 -11.97 -11.24 -4.97
CA LYS A 38 -11.57 -11.75 -6.29
C LYS A 38 -12.18 -10.90 -7.42
N LYS A 39 -13.48 -10.58 -7.31
CA LYS A 39 -14.17 -9.74 -8.31
C LYS A 39 -13.58 -8.33 -8.35
N MET A 40 -13.36 -7.71 -7.20
CA MET A 40 -12.79 -6.36 -7.10
C MET A 40 -11.40 -6.27 -7.75
N PHE A 41 -10.49 -7.19 -7.42
CA PHE A 41 -9.16 -7.21 -8.01
C PHE A 41 -9.17 -7.54 -9.51
N GLY A 42 -10.12 -8.35 -9.97
CA GLY A 42 -10.26 -8.73 -11.39
C GLY A 42 -10.95 -7.69 -12.27
N SER A 43 -11.65 -6.71 -11.68
CA SER A 43 -12.46 -5.74 -12.44
C SER A 43 -11.73 -4.41 -12.69
N SER A 44 -10.60 -4.14 -12.04
CA SER A 44 -9.86 -2.91 -12.22
C SER A 44 -8.70 -3.08 -13.21
N PRO A 45 -8.74 -2.45 -14.39
CA PRO A 45 -7.63 -2.46 -15.33
C PRO A 45 -6.39 -1.73 -14.77
N ALA A 46 -6.58 -0.86 -13.77
CA ALA A 46 -5.50 -0.15 -13.07
C ALA A 46 -5.00 -0.91 -11.84
N SER A 47 -5.47 -2.13 -11.57
CA SER A 47 -5.03 -2.89 -10.42
C SER A 47 -3.59 -3.33 -10.58
N VAL A 48 -2.70 -2.70 -9.83
CA VAL A 48 -1.29 -3.11 -9.67
C VAL A 48 -1.21 -4.53 -9.09
N TYR A 49 -2.26 -4.96 -8.40
CA TYR A 49 -2.39 -6.30 -7.83
C TYR A 49 -3.51 -7.07 -8.54
N GLN A 50 -3.13 -7.99 -9.42
CA GLN A 50 -4.02 -9.05 -9.90
C GLN A 50 -3.61 -10.37 -9.25
N PRO A 51 -4.06 -10.62 -7.99
CA PRO A 51 -3.69 -11.84 -7.32
C PRO A 51 -4.29 -13.02 -8.08
N SER A 52 -3.46 -14.03 -8.36
CA SER A 52 -4.00 -15.31 -8.80
C SER A 52 -4.96 -15.85 -7.75
N PRO A 53 -6.01 -16.59 -8.13
CA PRO A 53 -6.89 -17.27 -7.16
C PRO A 53 -6.11 -18.12 -6.15
N GLY A 54 -4.95 -18.64 -6.56
CA GLY A 54 -4.03 -19.39 -5.71
C GLY A 54 -3.35 -18.56 -4.63
N ALA A 55 -3.22 -17.24 -4.78
CA ALA A 55 -2.61 -16.37 -3.78
C ALA A 55 -3.64 -15.80 -2.77
N LEU A 56 -4.85 -15.46 -3.23
CA LEU A 56 -5.86 -14.78 -2.42
C LEU A 56 -6.35 -15.61 -1.22
N TYR A 57 -6.83 -16.82 -1.46
CA TYR A 57 -7.42 -17.64 -0.39
C TYR A 57 -6.40 -18.12 0.65
N PRO A 58 -5.16 -18.52 0.29
CA PRO A 58 -4.11 -18.77 1.27
C PRO A 58 -3.77 -17.54 2.12
N ALA A 59 -3.69 -16.34 1.53
CA ALA A 59 -3.45 -15.11 2.26
C ALA A 59 -4.56 -14.81 3.29
N LEU A 60 -5.84 -14.91 2.88
CA LEU A 60 -6.98 -14.74 3.78
C LEU A 60 -6.96 -15.75 4.94
N ARG A 61 -6.62 -17.02 4.68
CA ARG A 61 -6.50 -18.02 5.75
C ARG A 61 -5.36 -17.70 6.71
N ARG A 62 -4.20 -17.24 6.20
CA ARG A 62 -3.07 -16.85 7.07
C ARG A 62 -3.42 -15.66 7.93
N LEU A 63 -4.00 -14.61 7.37
CA LEU A 63 -4.41 -13.41 8.11
C LEU A 63 -5.46 -13.75 9.17
N ALA A 64 -6.40 -14.64 8.88
CA ALA A 64 -7.38 -15.11 9.86
C ALA A 64 -6.73 -16.00 10.93
N GLY A 65 -5.82 -16.89 10.55
CA GLY A 65 -5.08 -17.75 11.48
C GLY A 65 -4.14 -17.00 12.41
N SER A 66 -3.63 -15.83 11.98
CA SER A 66 -2.82 -14.93 12.81
C SER A 66 -3.65 -13.92 13.62
N GLY A 67 -4.98 -14.02 13.60
CA GLY A 67 -5.87 -13.14 14.36
C GLY A 67 -5.98 -11.71 13.79
N LEU A 68 -5.46 -11.43 12.60
CA LEU A 68 -5.53 -10.10 11.96
C LEU A 68 -6.87 -9.89 11.22
N LEU A 69 -7.53 -10.98 10.82
CA LEU A 69 -8.89 -10.98 10.29
C LEU A 69 -9.78 -11.89 11.13
N ARG A 70 -11.05 -11.50 11.29
CA ARG A 70 -12.13 -12.36 11.76
C ARG A 70 -12.91 -12.83 10.54
N ALA A 71 -13.29 -14.11 10.51
CA ALA A 71 -14.09 -14.68 9.45
C ALA A 71 -15.42 -15.18 10.03
N GLU A 72 -16.53 -14.72 9.48
CA GLU A 72 -17.89 -15.09 9.87
C GLU A 72 -18.65 -15.64 8.68
N GLU A 73 -19.45 -16.68 8.90
CA GLU A 73 -20.38 -17.17 7.87
C GLU A 73 -21.64 -16.30 7.86
N GLN A 74 -21.87 -15.62 6.76
CA GLN A 74 -23.08 -14.84 6.54
C GLN A 74 -24.03 -15.59 5.62
N VAL A 75 -25.20 -15.95 6.16
CA VAL A 75 -26.29 -16.55 5.38
C VAL A 75 -27.23 -15.44 4.94
N SER A 76 -27.29 -15.17 3.65
CA SER A 76 -28.30 -14.25 3.07
C SER A 76 -29.49 -15.09 2.59
N SER A 77 -30.71 -14.64 2.86
CA SER A 77 -31.95 -15.31 2.43
C SER A 77 -31.92 -15.64 0.92
N GLY A 78 -31.95 -16.93 0.59
CA GLY A 78 -31.93 -17.42 -0.78
C GLY A 78 -30.56 -17.50 -1.47
N ARG A 79 -29.43 -17.27 -0.79
CA ARG A 79 -28.08 -17.41 -1.33
C ARG A 79 -27.25 -18.39 -0.50
N ARG A 80 -26.27 -19.03 -1.16
CA ARG A 80 -25.28 -19.89 -0.50
C ARG A 80 -24.54 -19.09 0.56
N ALA A 81 -24.32 -19.67 1.75
CA ALA A 81 -23.53 -19.08 2.83
C ALA A 81 -22.17 -18.58 2.30
N GLN A 82 -21.83 -17.35 2.62
CA GLN A 82 -20.56 -16.74 2.23
C GLN A 82 -19.74 -16.44 3.47
N ARG A 83 -18.45 -16.74 3.39
CA ARG A 83 -17.49 -16.39 4.42
C ARG A 83 -17.05 -14.94 4.25
N MET A 84 -17.49 -14.08 5.17
CA MET A 84 -17.13 -12.67 5.23
C MET A 84 -15.90 -12.49 6.12
N TYR A 85 -14.99 -11.63 5.69
CA TYR A 85 -13.79 -11.26 6.45
C TYR A 85 -13.94 -9.82 6.95
N GLN A 86 -13.55 -9.60 8.20
CA GLN A 86 -13.47 -8.30 8.85
C GLN A 86 -12.09 -8.14 9.47
N VAL A 87 -11.55 -6.92 9.45
CA VAL A 87 -10.29 -6.63 10.15
C VAL A 87 -10.52 -6.62 11.66
N THR A 88 -9.59 -7.17 12.42
CA THR A 88 -9.55 -7.05 13.88
C THR A 88 -8.82 -5.77 14.30
N GLU A 89 -8.89 -5.38 15.58
CA GLU A 89 -8.09 -4.27 16.12
C GLU A 89 -6.59 -4.50 15.90
N ALA A 90 -6.11 -5.73 16.12
CA ALA A 90 -4.73 -6.10 15.85
C ALA A 90 -4.37 -5.98 14.36
N GLY A 91 -5.28 -6.41 13.47
CA GLY A 91 -5.10 -6.27 12.03
C GLY A 91 -5.06 -4.81 11.59
N LEU A 92 -5.92 -3.97 12.15
CA LEU A 92 -5.91 -2.53 11.88
C LEU A 92 -4.63 -1.87 12.37
N ALA A 93 -4.15 -2.20 13.57
CA ALA A 93 -2.90 -1.67 14.11
C ALA A 93 -1.70 -2.01 13.20
N VAL A 94 -1.59 -3.27 12.76
CA VAL A 94 -0.55 -3.70 11.81
C VAL A 94 -0.65 -2.97 10.48
N HIS A 95 -1.86 -2.73 9.97
CA HIS A 95 -2.07 -1.97 8.73
C HIS A 95 -1.64 -0.50 8.88
N LEU A 96 -2.01 0.15 9.99
CA LEU A 96 -1.63 1.54 10.28
C LEU A 96 -0.10 1.70 10.41
N GLU A 97 0.57 0.76 11.06
CA GLU A 97 2.03 0.73 11.14
C GLU A 97 2.65 0.63 9.73
N TRP A 98 2.11 -0.25 8.88
CA TRP A 98 2.59 -0.37 7.50
C TRP A 98 2.37 0.89 6.68
N LEU A 99 1.22 1.57 6.82
CA LEU A 99 0.96 2.85 6.14
C LEU A 99 1.99 3.93 6.51
N ARG A 100 2.48 3.93 7.77
CA ARG A 100 3.46 4.90 8.30
C ARG A 100 4.91 4.54 8.05
N LYS A 101 5.19 3.37 7.45
CA LYS A 101 6.58 3.01 7.12
C LYS A 101 7.23 4.09 6.24
N PRO A 102 8.50 4.46 6.50
CA PRO A 102 9.20 5.39 5.64
C PRO A 102 9.33 4.86 4.21
N VAL A 103 9.51 5.76 3.25
CA VAL A 103 9.94 5.40 1.90
C VAL A 103 11.44 5.10 1.97
N VAL A 104 11.84 3.92 1.48
CA VAL A 104 13.25 3.51 1.41
C VAL A 104 13.78 3.90 0.02
N PRO A 105 14.70 4.88 -0.07
CA PRO A 105 15.15 5.40 -1.37
C PRO A 105 15.76 4.34 -2.29
N GLU A 106 16.46 3.36 -1.70
CA GLU A 106 17.16 2.30 -2.44
C GLU A 106 16.20 1.33 -3.15
N THR A 107 14.97 1.21 -2.66
CA THR A 107 13.97 0.27 -3.20
C THR A 107 12.91 0.94 -4.09
N VAL A 108 12.88 2.29 -4.15
CA VAL A 108 11.81 3.05 -4.81
C VAL A 108 11.62 2.66 -6.28
N GLY A 109 12.70 2.32 -6.98
CA GLY A 109 12.65 1.90 -8.37
C GLY A 109 11.88 0.60 -8.60
N ALA A 110 12.01 -0.36 -7.68
CA ALA A 110 11.32 -1.64 -7.75
C ALA A 110 9.93 -1.60 -7.10
N GLU A 111 9.74 -0.73 -6.08
CA GLU A 111 8.57 -0.72 -5.21
C GLU A 111 7.58 0.43 -5.52
N LEU A 112 7.76 1.15 -6.63
CA LEU A 112 6.90 2.29 -6.99
C LEU A 112 5.41 1.95 -6.96
N GLY A 113 5.02 0.80 -7.54
CA GLY A 113 3.64 0.34 -7.52
C GLY A 113 3.09 0.09 -6.12
N GLN A 114 3.93 -0.39 -5.20
CA GLN A 114 3.57 -0.58 -3.79
C GLN A 114 3.34 0.76 -3.08
N HIS A 115 4.19 1.76 -3.34
CA HIS A 115 4.03 3.11 -2.79
C HIS A 115 2.74 3.77 -3.27
N LEU A 116 2.37 3.61 -4.54
CA LEU A 116 1.11 4.11 -5.08
C LEU A 116 -0.10 3.41 -4.47
N MET A 117 -0.02 2.09 -4.29
CA MET A 117 -1.07 1.33 -3.62
C MET A 117 -1.21 1.73 -2.14
N ARG A 118 -0.07 1.90 -1.43
CA ARG A 118 -0.06 2.38 -0.05
C ARG A 118 -0.71 3.77 0.06
N PHE A 119 -0.35 4.69 -0.83
CA PHE A 119 -0.97 6.01 -0.92
C PHE A 119 -2.49 5.93 -1.07
N SER A 120 -3.01 5.08 -1.95
CA SER A 120 -4.45 4.93 -2.17
C SER A 120 -5.23 4.43 -0.94
N LEU A 121 -4.56 3.81 0.03
CA LEU A 121 -5.14 3.31 1.26
C LEU A 121 -4.99 4.29 2.45
N MET A 122 -4.24 5.40 2.29
CA MET A 122 -3.97 6.34 3.38
C MET A 122 -5.17 7.25 3.70
N GLU A 123 -5.96 7.63 2.71
CA GLU A 123 -7.00 8.65 2.82
C GLU A 123 -7.93 8.45 4.03
N LYS A 124 -8.28 7.20 4.32
CA LYS A 124 -9.21 6.84 5.40
C LYS A 124 -8.56 6.86 6.80
N TYR A 125 -7.24 6.73 6.89
CA TYR A 125 -6.58 6.36 8.13
C TYR A 125 -5.49 7.33 8.59
N LEU A 126 -4.97 8.15 7.70
CA LEU A 126 -3.91 9.09 8.02
C LEU A 126 -4.38 10.54 7.87
N GLU A 127 -3.83 11.37 8.72
CA GLU A 127 -4.04 12.81 8.62
C GLU A 127 -3.40 13.37 7.34
N ARG A 128 -4.01 14.43 6.79
CA ARG A 128 -3.53 15.09 5.57
C ARG A 128 -2.04 15.41 5.61
N GLY A 129 -1.54 15.87 6.76
CA GLY A 129 -0.12 16.19 6.95
C GLY A 129 0.80 14.97 6.82
N GLU A 130 0.38 13.80 7.35
CA GLU A 130 1.11 12.54 7.22
C GLU A 130 1.19 12.10 5.74
N VAL A 131 0.08 12.25 4.99
CA VAL A 131 0.02 11.91 3.56
C VAL A 131 0.92 12.82 2.74
N ILE A 132 0.92 14.13 3.02
CA ILE A 132 1.80 15.11 2.35
C ILE A 132 3.28 14.80 2.66
N ALA A 133 3.60 14.45 3.91
CA ALA A 133 4.96 14.05 4.29
C ALA A 133 5.42 12.81 3.53
N PHE A 134 4.57 11.78 3.45
CA PHE A 134 4.82 10.58 2.65
C PHE A 134 5.09 10.89 1.17
N LEU A 135 4.27 11.74 0.55
CA LEU A 135 4.47 12.18 -0.84
C LEU A 135 5.78 12.95 -1.01
N GLY A 136 6.15 13.78 -0.04
CA GLY A 136 7.42 14.48 -0.04
C GLY A 136 8.63 13.53 -0.01
N ASP A 137 8.56 12.49 0.85
CA ASP A 137 9.59 11.45 0.92
C ASP A 137 9.68 10.66 -0.39
N LEU A 138 8.54 10.26 -0.94
CA LEU A 138 8.47 9.56 -2.23
C LEU A 138 9.07 10.41 -3.36
N GLY A 139 8.75 11.71 -3.39
CA GLY A 139 9.32 12.64 -4.37
C GLY A 139 10.84 12.72 -4.29
N ARG A 140 11.40 12.87 -3.06
CA ARG A 140 12.86 12.89 -2.85
C ARG A 140 13.53 11.58 -3.26
N ALA A 141 12.93 10.45 -2.95
CA ALA A 141 13.44 9.13 -3.34
C ALA A 141 13.44 8.96 -4.87
N LEU A 142 12.38 9.40 -5.55
CA LEU A 142 12.30 9.38 -7.03
C LEU A 142 13.35 10.29 -7.67
N ASP A 143 13.56 11.52 -7.14
CA ASP A 143 14.60 12.42 -7.63
C ASP A 143 16.01 11.79 -7.51
N GLY A 144 16.28 11.12 -6.39
CA GLY A 144 17.53 10.40 -6.17
C GLY A 144 17.71 9.22 -7.12
N PHE A 145 16.65 8.43 -7.32
CA PHE A 145 16.69 7.28 -8.21
C PHE A 145 16.94 7.70 -9.68
N VAL A 146 16.22 8.69 -10.18
CA VAL A 146 16.39 9.19 -11.57
C VAL A 146 17.82 9.67 -11.77
N ARG A 147 18.34 10.50 -10.85
CA ARG A 147 19.72 10.99 -10.92
C ARG A 147 20.75 9.86 -10.91
N GLY A 148 20.60 8.89 -10.01
CA GLY A 148 21.48 7.73 -9.95
C GLY A 148 21.48 6.89 -11.24
N MET A 149 20.31 6.74 -11.89
CA MET A 149 20.20 6.05 -13.16
C MET A 149 20.88 6.82 -14.31
N GLU A 150 20.73 8.14 -14.35
CA GLU A 150 21.40 9.00 -15.35
C GLU A 150 22.92 8.95 -15.18
N GLU A 151 23.42 9.04 -13.94
CA GLU A 151 24.84 8.90 -13.63
C GLU A 151 25.37 7.51 -14.00
N PHE A 152 24.58 6.46 -13.75
CA PHE A 152 24.95 5.09 -14.12
C PHE A 152 25.13 4.93 -15.63
N ILE A 153 24.20 5.51 -16.43
CA ILE A 153 24.28 5.50 -17.90
C ILE A 153 25.51 6.29 -18.37
N ALA A 154 25.70 7.50 -17.86
CA ALA A 154 26.79 8.38 -18.24
C ALA A 154 28.18 7.79 -17.95
N ALA A 155 28.28 7.02 -16.87
CA ALA A 155 29.54 6.37 -16.48
C ALA A 155 29.91 5.13 -17.32
N ARG A 156 29.02 4.64 -18.18
CA ARG A 156 29.21 3.38 -18.92
C ARG A 156 28.81 3.46 -20.40
N PRO A 157 29.28 4.43 -21.18
CA PRO A 157 28.80 4.69 -22.54
C PRO A 157 29.07 3.51 -23.50
N GLU A 158 30.10 2.71 -23.23
CA GLU A 158 30.48 1.57 -24.07
C GLU A 158 29.50 0.40 -24.00
N ILE A 159 28.82 0.22 -22.87
CA ILE A 159 27.86 -0.88 -22.66
C ILE A 159 26.40 -0.37 -22.62
N MET A 160 26.18 0.91 -22.29
CA MET A 160 24.84 1.54 -22.27
C MET A 160 24.47 2.06 -23.65
N ARG A 161 24.11 1.13 -24.57
CA ARG A 161 23.73 1.44 -25.96
C ARG A 161 22.67 0.46 -26.47
N GLY A 162 22.02 0.81 -27.58
CA GLY A 162 21.01 -0.04 -28.22
C GLY A 162 19.81 -0.28 -27.29
N HIS A 163 19.29 -1.50 -27.27
CA HIS A 163 18.08 -1.84 -26.52
C HIS A 163 18.26 -1.71 -25.00
N ALA A 164 19.45 -1.92 -24.46
CA ALA A 164 19.72 -1.76 -23.04
C ALA A 164 19.53 -0.29 -22.60
N LEU A 165 20.07 0.66 -23.38
CA LEU A 165 19.88 2.09 -23.13
C LEU A 165 18.40 2.47 -23.20
N LEU A 166 17.71 2.08 -24.27
CA LEU A 166 16.28 2.38 -24.46
C LEU A 166 15.42 1.84 -23.31
N ALA A 167 15.73 0.66 -22.77
CA ALA A 167 15.03 0.09 -21.64
C ALA A 167 15.24 0.90 -20.34
N LEU A 168 16.47 1.38 -20.09
CA LEU A 168 16.78 2.24 -18.95
C LEU A 168 16.13 3.61 -19.08
N GLU A 169 16.18 4.22 -20.27
CA GLU A 169 15.51 5.50 -20.56
C GLU A 169 14.00 5.41 -20.35
N HIS A 170 13.37 4.28 -20.72
CA HIS A 170 11.96 4.02 -20.42
C HIS A 170 11.71 3.98 -18.90
N GLY A 171 12.56 3.28 -18.13
CA GLY A 171 12.48 3.26 -16.69
C GLY A 171 12.59 4.66 -16.09
N ILE A 172 13.56 5.46 -16.52
CA ILE A 172 13.73 6.86 -16.09
C ILE A 172 12.47 7.67 -16.41
N ALA A 173 11.91 7.53 -17.61
CA ALA A 173 10.71 8.27 -18.02
C ALA A 173 9.50 7.98 -17.11
N ILE A 174 9.28 6.72 -16.74
CA ILE A 174 8.21 6.32 -15.79
C ILE A 174 8.41 7.00 -14.43
N HIS A 175 9.64 6.98 -13.89
CA HIS A 175 9.92 7.55 -12.56
C HIS A 175 9.85 9.09 -12.59
N ARG A 176 10.23 9.75 -13.68
CA ARG A 176 10.01 11.19 -13.87
C ARG A 176 8.53 11.55 -13.90
N ALA A 177 7.72 10.82 -14.66
CA ALA A 177 6.27 11.03 -14.70
C ALA A 177 5.64 10.82 -13.31
N SER A 178 6.11 9.83 -12.57
CA SER A 178 5.65 9.59 -11.19
C SER A 178 6.08 10.72 -10.25
N ARG A 179 7.26 11.29 -10.43
CA ARG A 179 7.73 12.45 -9.68
C ARG A 179 6.88 13.70 -9.94
N GLU A 180 6.51 13.95 -11.19
CA GLU A 180 5.60 15.04 -11.59
C GLU A 180 4.22 14.84 -10.96
N TRP A 181 3.70 13.62 -11.00
CA TRP A 181 2.45 13.26 -10.35
C TRP A 181 2.48 13.53 -8.84
N VAL A 182 3.57 13.22 -8.14
CA VAL A 182 3.73 13.54 -6.71
C VAL A 182 3.50 15.04 -6.46
N GLY A 183 4.07 15.92 -7.29
CA GLY A 183 3.85 17.36 -7.19
C GLY A 183 2.37 17.75 -7.35
N THR A 184 1.70 17.14 -8.34
CA THR A 184 0.26 17.34 -8.59
C THR A 184 -0.59 16.86 -7.41
N ALA A 185 -0.27 15.67 -6.86
CA ALA A 185 -0.98 15.10 -5.72
C ALA A 185 -0.79 15.96 -4.46
N MET A 186 0.42 16.44 -4.19
CA MET A 186 0.69 17.35 -3.07
C MET A 186 -0.09 18.66 -3.21
N ALA A 187 -0.13 19.24 -4.40
CA ALA A 187 -0.89 20.47 -4.67
C ALA A 187 -2.39 20.26 -4.43
N ALA A 188 -2.95 19.12 -4.87
CA ALA A 188 -4.36 18.78 -4.66
C ALA A 188 -4.71 18.55 -3.18
N LEU A 189 -3.75 18.09 -2.39
CA LEU A 189 -3.93 17.88 -0.95
C LEU A 189 -3.56 19.09 -0.10
N SER A 190 -2.94 20.12 -0.67
CA SER A 190 -2.67 21.37 0.06
C SER A 190 -3.96 22.14 0.29
N PRO A 191 -4.15 22.78 1.46
CA PRO A 191 -5.34 23.61 1.70
C PRO A 191 -5.40 24.75 0.68
N MET A 192 -6.59 25.00 0.15
CA MET A 192 -6.82 26.18 -0.68
C MET A 192 -6.50 27.44 0.12
N PRO A 193 -5.90 28.49 -0.49
CA PRO A 193 -5.70 29.75 0.19
C PRO A 193 -7.07 30.29 0.66
N GLY A 194 -7.34 30.26 1.97
CA GLY A 194 -8.62 30.71 2.56
C GLY A 194 -9.41 29.65 3.35
N GLU A 195 -9.06 28.35 3.27
CA GLU A 195 -9.59 27.33 4.19
C GLU A 195 -8.84 27.38 5.53
N THR A 196 -9.34 28.15 6.47
CA THR A 196 -8.95 28.01 7.88
C THR A 196 -9.46 26.66 8.38
N SER A 197 -8.58 25.78 8.85
CA SER A 197 -8.98 24.56 9.58
C SER A 197 -10.03 24.92 10.64
N PRO A 198 -11.13 24.14 10.75
CA PRO A 198 -12.04 24.32 11.87
C PRO A 198 -11.25 24.08 13.16
N VAL A 199 -11.15 25.11 13.99
CA VAL A 199 -10.64 25.04 15.36
C VAL A 199 -11.51 24.01 16.09
N PRO A 200 -10.96 22.93 16.68
CA PRO A 200 -11.75 22.03 17.50
C PRO A 200 -12.29 22.86 18.67
N GLY A 201 -13.62 23.08 18.64
CA GLY A 201 -14.35 23.76 19.71
C GLY A 201 -14.19 23.02 21.02
N GLY A 202 -14.00 23.81 22.07
CA GLY A 202 -13.79 23.38 23.45
C GLY A 202 -14.98 22.66 24.09
#